data_294dc38823fe8f2a33dc725015916f9b
#
_entry.id   294dc38823fe8f2a33dc725015916f9b
#
_cell.length_a   1.000
_cell.length_b   1.000
_cell.length_c   1.000
_cell.angle_alpha   90.00
_cell.angle_beta   90.00
_cell.angle_gamma   90.00
#
_symmetry.space_group_name_H-M   'P 1'
#
loop_
_entity.id
_entity.type
_entity.pdbx_description
1 polymer ?
#
loop_
_entity_poly.entity_id
_entity_poly.type
_entity_poly.pdbx_seq_one_letter_code
_entity_poly.pdbx_strand_id
1 'polypeptide(L)'
;MRSAIYQSHGLTSAKAVLAQARFVISDIDGVLFDPTGCPVVGAAKLFASRPCALVSNNSTLTAKTIAKRFADGGAYISQERIFLAGEYAVSIALKRFGSAPMLWLASD
;
A
#
# COMPACT_ATOMS: atom_id res chain seq x y z
N MET A 1 6.98 21.10 -4.12
CA MET A 1 6.50 19.79 -4.63
C MET A 1 5.19 20.01 -5.37
N ARG A 2 5.13 19.64 -6.63
CA ARG A 2 3.89 19.68 -7.37
C ARG A 2 3.08 18.43 -7.09
N SER A 3 1.91 18.56 -6.48
CA SER A 3 0.94 17.49 -6.41
C SER A 3 -0.04 17.65 -7.57
N ALA A 4 -0.19 16.60 -8.36
CA ALA A 4 -1.26 16.55 -9.36
C ALA A 4 -2.42 15.75 -8.77
N ILE A 5 -3.57 16.41 -8.63
CA ILE A 5 -4.81 15.71 -8.30
C ILE A 5 -5.44 15.30 -9.61
N TYR A 6 -5.46 14.00 -9.85
CA TYR A 6 -6.10 13.44 -11.03
C TYR A 6 -7.57 13.12 -10.73
N GLN A 7 -8.48 13.75 -11.48
CA GLN A 7 -9.86 13.34 -11.55
C GLN A 7 -10.06 12.58 -12.85
N SER A 8 -10.58 11.38 -12.77
CA SER A 8 -10.68 10.45 -13.88
C SER A 8 -11.53 11.02 -15.04
N HIS A 9 -10.88 11.40 -16.13
CA HIS A 9 -11.50 11.83 -17.38
C HIS A 9 -11.26 10.85 -18.53
N GLY A 10 -10.72 9.66 -18.23
CA GLY A 10 -10.47 8.63 -19.21
C GLY A 10 -9.06 8.05 -19.13
N LEU A 11 -8.88 6.92 -19.78
CA LEU A 11 -7.66 6.11 -19.73
C LEU A 11 -6.42 6.86 -20.28
N THR A 12 -6.61 7.66 -21.35
CA THR A 12 -5.50 8.41 -21.97
C THR A 12 -4.94 9.45 -21.00
N SER A 13 -5.81 10.17 -20.28
CA SER A 13 -5.39 11.15 -19.28
C SER A 13 -4.71 10.48 -18.07
N ALA A 14 -5.20 9.31 -17.64
CA ALA A 14 -4.57 8.54 -16.57
C ALA A 14 -3.16 8.11 -16.94
N LYS A 15 -2.95 7.62 -18.17
CA LYS A 15 -1.62 7.25 -18.66
C LYS A 15 -0.67 8.45 -18.73
N ALA A 16 -1.15 9.61 -19.16
CA ALA A 16 -0.36 10.82 -19.24
C ALA A 16 0.08 11.29 -17.86
N VAL A 17 -0.81 11.28 -16.86
CA VAL A 17 -0.49 11.63 -15.47
C VAL A 17 0.52 10.64 -14.89
N LEU A 18 0.31 9.34 -15.07
CA LEU A 18 1.22 8.31 -14.59
C LEU A 18 2.61 8.44 -15.22
N ALA A 19 2.69 8.77 -16.51
CA ALA A 19 3.97 8.96 -17.21
C ALA A 19 4.80 10.12 -16.61
N GLN A 20 4.15 11.13 -16.04
CA GLN A 20 4.81 12.28 -15.42
C GLN A 20 5.09 12.08 -13.93
N ALA A 21 4.43 11.13 -13.30
CA ALA A 21 4.57 10.88 -11.87
C ALA A 21 5.95 10.31 -11.56
N ARG A 22 6.66 10.90 -10.61
CA ARG A 22 7.96 10.42 -10.13
C ARG A 22 7.81 9.45 -8.96
N PHE A 23 6.69 9.51 -8.27
CA PHE A 23 6.38 8.71 -7.09
C PHE A 23 4.90 8.36 -7.10
N VAL A 24 4.58 7.15 -6.72
CA VAL A 24 3.19 6.67 -6.70
C VAL A 24 2.83 6.24 -5.30
N ILE A 25 1.70 6.73 -4.79
CA ILE A 25 1.06 6.23 -3.58
C ILE A 25 -0.19 5.47 -4.03
N SER A 26 -0.32 4.22 -3.63
CA SER A 26 -1.43 3.38 -4.07
C SER A 26 -2.09 2.69 -2.88
N ASP A 27 -3.41 2.54 -2.96
CA ASP A 27 -4.15 1.58 -2.14
C ASP A 27 -3.78 0.16 -2.56
N ILE A 28 -4.08 -0.83 -1.74
CA ILE A 28 -3.72 -2.22 -1.96
C ILE A 28 -4.95 -3.02 -2.37
N ASP A 29 -5.92 -3.18 -1.48
CA ASP A 29 -7.08 -4.03 -1.71
C ASP A 29 -8.00 -3.44 -2.79
N GLY A 30 -8.37 -4.25 -3.77
CA GLY A 30 -9.19 -3.83 -4.89
C GLY A 30 -8.46 -2.99 -5.94
N VAL A 31 -7.18 -2.68 -5.74
CA VAL A 31 -6.37 -1.91 -6.69
C VAL A 31 -5.17 -2.74 -7.17
N LEU A 32 -4.34 -3.21 -6.25
CA LEU A 32 -3.14 -4.00 -6.55
C LEU A 32 -3.32 -5.49 -6.26
N PHE A 33 -4.30 -5.87 -5.46
CA PHE A 33 -4.76 -7.24 -5.31
C PHE A 33 -6.14 -7.39 -5.94
N ASP A 34 -6.33 -8.50 -6.65
CA ASP A 34 -7.63 -8.90 -7.17
C ASP A 34 -8.52 -9.48 -6.04
N PRO A 35 -9.79 -9.80 -6.32
CA PRO A 35 -10.68 -10.37 -5.30
C PRO A 35 -10.20 -11.70 -4.70
N THR A 36 -9.31 -12.42 -5.38
CA THR A 36 -8.73 -13.67 -4.87
C THR A 36 -7.53 -13.45 -3.97
N GLY A 37 -7.08 -12.20 -3.83
CA GLY A 37 -5.91 -11.85 -3.03
C GLY A 37 -4.59 -12.00 -3.77
N CYS A 38 -4.63 -12.15 -5.09
CA CYS A 38 -3.43 -12.21 -5.92
C CYS A 38 -3.07 -10.82 -6.47
N PRO A 39 -1.77 -10.53 -6.67
CA PRO A 39 -1.37 -9.28 -7.30
C PRO A 39 -1.93 -9.16 -8.72
N VAL A 40 -2.41 -7.97 -9.07
CA VAL A 40 -2.83 -7.70 -10.45
C VAL A 40 -1.63 -7.70 -11.39
N VAL A 41 -1.87 -7.95 -12.67
CA VAL A 41 -0.82 -8.11 -13.69
C VAL A 41 0.11 -6.90 -13.77
N GLY A 42 -0.39 -5.69 -13.56
CA GLY A 42 0.39 -4.47 -13.65
C GLY A 42 1.26 -4.15 -12.43
N ALA A 43 1.10 -4.84 -11.31
CA ALA A 43 1.79 -4.50 -10.07
C ALA A 43 3.32 -4.60 -10.20
N ALA A 44 3.83 -5.69 -10.76
CA ALA A 44 5.26 -5.90 -10.95
C ALA A 44 5.88 -4.80 -11.80
N LYS A 45 5.22 -4.43 -12.89
CA LYS A 45 5.69 -3.35 -13.78
C LYS A 45 5.68 -2.00 -13.09
N LEU A 46 4.64 -1.71 -12.32
CA LEU A 46 4.57 -0.46 -11.56
C LEU A 46 5.72 -0.36 -10.56
N PHE A 47 5.95 -1.39 -9.76
CA PHE A 47 7.02 -1.39 -8.75
C PHE A 47 8.42 -1.29 -9.36
N ALA A 48 8.62 -1.88 -10.55
CA ALA A 48 9.90 -1.80 -11.25
C ALA A 48 10.12 -0.44 -11.91
N SER A 49 9.06 0.28 -12.26
CA SER A 49 9.18 1.51 -13.05
C SER A 49 9.32 2.77 -12.20
N ARG A 50 8.78 2.80 -10.98
CA ARG A 50 8.76 3.99 -10.13
C ARG A 50 8.81 3.65 -8.65
N PRO A 51 9.35 4.55 -7.81
CA PRO A 51 9.20 4.43 -6.37
C PRO A 51 7.72 4.46 -5.99
N CYS A 52 7.29 3.47 -5.21
CA CYS A 52 5.92 3.34 -4.76
C CYS A 52 5.86 3.29 -3.23
N ALA A 53 4.81 3.85 -2.66
CA ALA A 53 4.38 3.60 -1.30
C ALA A 53 2.97 3.04 -1.34
N LEU A 54 2.73 1.97 -0.61
CA LEU A 54 1.42 1.34 -0.52
C LEU A 54 0.78 1.70 0.81
N VAL A 55 -0.48 2.04 0.79
CA VAL A 55 -1.25 2.39 1.99
C VAL A 55 -2.52 1.54 2.02
N SER A 56 -2.90 1.07 3.21
CA SER A 56 -4.10 0.28 3.35
C SER A 56 -4.72 0.44 4.74
N ASN A 57 -6.03 0.34 4.80
CA ASN A 57 -6.77 0.24 6.06
C ASN A 57 -6.77 -1.17 6.64
N ASN A 58 -6.12 -2.13 5.98
CA ASN A 58 -6.05 -3.50 6.46
C ASN A 58 -5.45 -3.54 7.87
N SER A 59 -6.15 -4.19 8.81
CA SER A 59 -5.73 -4.32 10.19
C SER A 59 -5.34 -5.75 10.57
N THR A 60 -5.47 -6.70 9.64
CA THR A 60 -5.25 -8.13 9.90
C THR A 60 -3.91 -8.64 9.37
N LEU A 61 -3.34 -7.98 8.38
CA LEU A 61 -2.07 -8.38 7.79
C LEU A 61 -0.94 -7.45 8.20
N THR A 62 0.28 -7.96 8.19
CA THR A 62 1.50 -7.17 8.38
C THR A 62 2.06 -6.72 7.04
N ALA A 63 2.86 -5.66 7.05
CA ALA A 63 3.57 -5.21 5.85
C ALA A 63 4.48 -6.33 5.29
N LYS A 64 5.10 -7.10 6.15
CA LYS A 64 5.93 -8.26 5.76
C LYS A 64 5.11 -9.30 4.99
N THR A 65 3.93 -9.64 5.48
CA THR A 65 3.03 -10.61 4.83
C THR A 65 2.58 -10.10 3.46
N ILE A 66 2.23 -8.83 3.35
CA ILE A 66 1.82 -8.22 2.09
C ILE A 66 2.97 -8.21 1.09
N ALA A 67 4.16 -7.80 1.51
CA ALA A 67 5.34 -7.83 0.65
C ALA A 67 5.63 -9.24 0.13
N LYS A 68 5.47 -10.25 0.98
CA LYS A 68 5.62 -11.66 0.58
C LYS A 68 4.58 -12.08 -0.46
N ARG A 69 3.33 -11.70 -0.30
CA ARG A 69 2.28 -12.01 -1.29
C ARG A 69 2.58 -11.39 -2.65
N PHE A 70 3.08 -10.15 -2.68
CA PHE A 70 3.51 -9.54 -3.93
C PHE A 70 4.69 -10.31 -4.53
N ALA A 71 5.69 -10.65 -3.72
CA ALA A 71 6.86 -11.38 -4.19
C ALA A 71 6.50 -12.76 -4.75
N ASP A 72 5.58 -13.48 -4.11
CA ASP A 72 5.08 -14.78 -4.59
C ASP A 72 4.40 -14.65 -5.97
N GLY A 73 3.83 -13.49 -6.26
CA GLY A 73 3.24 -13.17 -7.58
C GLY A 73 4.19 -12.47 -8.54
N GLY A 74 5.47 -12.36 -8.21
CA GLY A 74 6.48 -11.76 -9.09
C GLY A 74 6.60 -10.24 -8.99
N ALA A 75 5.96 -9.61 -8.01
CA ALA A 75 6.01 -8.16 -7.80
C ALA A 75 6.80 -7.85 -6.52
N TYR A 76 7.88 -7.10 -6.65
CA TYR A 76 8.82 -6.88 -5.53
C TYR A 76 8.72 -5.45 -5.02
N ILE A 77 8.39 -5.31 -3.74
CA ILE A 77 8.36 -4.05 -3.02
C ILE A 77 8.89 -4.28 -1.60
N SER A 78 9.66 -3.32 -1.09
CA SER A 78 10.13 -3.39 0.29
C SER A 78 8.98 -3.23 1.28
N GLN A 79 8.97 -4.03 2.34
CA GLN A 79 7.98 -3.88 3.42
C GLN A 79 7.99 -2.49 4.05
N GLU A 80 9.12 -1.78 4.01
CA GLU A 80 9.26 -0.43 4.53
C GLU A 80 8.47 0.61 3.73
N ARG A 81 8.02 0.25 2.54
CA ARG A 81 7.18 1.08 1.69
C ARG A 81 5.70 0.74 1.76
N ILE A 82 5.33 -0.15 2.68
CA ILE A 82 3.94 -0.56 2.91
C ILE A 82 3.49 -0.02 4.26
N PHE A 83 2.47 0.83 4.24
CA PHE A 83 1.96 1.54 5.40
C PHE A 83 0.55 1.06 5.70
N LEU A 84 0.40 0.33 6.80
CA LEU A 84 -0.88 -0.21 7.25
C LEU A 84 -1.39 0.58 8.44
N ALA A 85 -2.65 0.99 8.39
CA ALA A 85 -3.25 1.80 9.44
C ALA A 85 -3.17 1.12 10.81
N GLY A 86 -3.40 -0.19 10.87
CA GLY A 86 -3.32 -0.96 12.12
C GLY A 86 -1.91 -0.99 12.70
N GLU A 87 -0.90 -1.32 11.91
CA GLU A 87 0.49 -1.32 12.37
C GLU A 87 0.94 0.07 12.84
N TYR A 88 0.55 1.09 12.10
CA TYR A 88 0.90 2.46 12.42
C TYR A 88 0.24 2.91 13.73
N ALA A 89 -1.03 2.58 13.93
CA ALA A 89 -1.74 2.88 15.17
C ALA A 89 -1.11 2.21 16.39
N VAL A 90 -0.73 0.93 16.28
CA VAL A 90 -0.02 0.22 17.35
C VAL A 90 1.33 0.88 17.65
N SER A 91 2.08 1.25 16.63
CA SER A 91 3.37 1.92 16.79
C SER A 91 3.23 3.25 17.55
N ILE A 92 2.24 4.05 17.19
CA ILE A 92 1.96 5.32 17.90
C ILE A 92 1.54 5.07 19.34
N ALA A 93 0.65 4.09 19.57
CA ALA A 93 0.18 3.76 20.91
C ALA A 93 1.33 3.32 21.82
N LEU A 94 2.23 2.48 21.32
CA LEU A 94 3.41 2.05 22.07
C LEU A 94 4.34 3.21 22.43
N LYS A 95 4.56 4.14 21.49
CA LYS A 95 5.37 5.33 21.75
C LYS A 95 4.73 6.25 22.78
N ARG A 96 3.42 6.40 22.75
CA ARG A 96 2.69 7.38 23.56
C ARG A 96 2.38 6.87 24.96
N PHE A 97 2.05 5.59 25.10
CA PHE A 97 1.56 5.01 26.34
C PHE A 97 2.55 4.01 26.96
N GLY A 98 3.62 3.68 26.28
CA GLY A 98 4.71 2.86 26.78
C GLY A 98 4.26 1.48 27.22
N SER A 99 4.56 1.15 28.49
CA SER A 99 4.23 -0.15 29.10
C SER A 99 2.85 -0.21 29.77
N ALA A 100 1.99 0.79 29.57
CA ALA A 100 0.64 0.75 30.13
C ALA A 100 -0.15 -0.43 29.56
N PRO A 101 -0.98 -1.09 30.36
CA PRO A 101 -1.86 -2.15 29.85
C PRO A 101 -2.76 -1.60 28.74
N MET A 102 -2.87 -2.32 27.62
CA MET A 102 -3.69 -1.92 26.49
C MET A 102 -4.69 -3.02 26.14
N LEU A 103 -5.91 -2.61 25.83
CA LEU A 103 -6.93 -3.49 25.28
C LEU A 103 -7.05 -3.21 23.78
N TRP A 104 -6.86 -4.24 22.97
CA TRP A 104 -7.04 -4.16 21.53
C TRP A 104 -8.39 -4.73 21.13
N LEU A 105 -9.25 -3.88 20.60
CA LEU A 105 -10.56 -4.28 20.08
C LEU A 105 -10.51 -4.24 18.56
N ALA A 106 -10.52 -5.40 17.94
CA ALA A 106 -10.46 -5.53 16.49
C ALA A 106 -11.29 -6.73 16.04
N SER A 107 -11.71 -6.71 14.78
CA SER A 107 -12.29 -7.88 14.13
C SER A 107 -11.20 -8.87 13.78
N ASP A 108 -11.53 -10.13 13.87
CA ASP A 108 -10.65 -11.21 13.41
C ASP A 108 -10.51 -11.22 11.89
#